data_7bf3b767c3c2291b9297e0f5655c4c30
#
_entry.id   7bf3b767c3c2291b9297e0f5655c4c30
#
_cell.length_a   1.000
_cell.length_b   1.000
_cell.length_c   1.000
_cell.angle_alpha   90.00
_cell.angle_beta   90.00
_cell.angle_gamma   90.00
#
_symmetry.space_group_name_H-M   'P 1'
#
loop_
_entity.id
_entity.type
_entity.pdbx_description
1 polymer ?
#
loop_
_entity_poly.entity_id
_entity_poly.type
_entity_poly.pdbx_seq_one_letter_code
_entity_poly.pdbx_strand_id
1 'polypeptide(L)'
;MLTFERVLNAFEDILQQDPLYEVVSTNHGYTLLAWDEHRNQWYSAELLETPEDMLDALLGVHSSYLESELLGDERDDLTEQEEEEIETRCRQLRGKCLSEYEFLKKY
;
A
#
# COMPACT_ATOMS: atom_id res chain seq x y z
N MET A 1 4.04 8.55 -16.98
CA MET A 1 5.06 8.51 -15.94
C MET A 1 4.42 8.34 -14.56
N LEU A 2 4.96 7.46 -13.74
CA LEU A 2 4.47 7.27 -12.38
C LEU A 2 4.84 8.50 -11.53
N THR A 3 3.89 8.96 -10.72
CA THR A 3 4.10 10.10 -9.82
C THR A 3 3.62 9.72 -8.42
N PHE A 4 4.09 10.45 -7.40
CA PHE A 4 3.62 10.26 -6.04
C PHE A 4 2.12 10.46 -5.93
N GLU A 5 1.58 11.46 -6.60
CA GLU A 5 0.14 11.76 -6.59
C GLU A 5 -0.69 10.62 -7.17
N ARG A 6 -0.20 9.96 -8.21
CA ARG A 6 -0.90 8.80 -8.79
C ARG A 6 -0.96 7.65 -7.83
N VAL A 7 0.16 7.36 -7.17
CA VAL A 7 0.21 6.28 -6.18
C VAL A 7 -0.72 6.61 -5.03
N LEU A 8 -0.66 7.83 -4.49
CA LEU A 8 -1.51 8.23 -3.38
C LEU A 8 -2.99 8.17 -3.74
N ASN A 9 -3.35 8.60 -4.94
CA ASN A 9 -4.75 8.54 -5.41
C ASN A 9 -5.23 7.10 -5.52
N ALA A 10 -4.40 6.20 -6.02
CA ALA A 10 -4.76 4.79 -6.17
C ALA A 10 -4.95 4.10 -4.81
N PHE A 11 -4.22 4.53 -3.79
CA PHE A 11 -4.27 3.92 -2.46
C PHE A 11 -5.07 4.73 -1.43
N GLU A 12 -5.75 5.80 -1.86
CA GLU A 12 -6.48 6.69 -0.93
C GLU A 12 -7.44 5.93 -0.03
N ASP A 13 -8.32 5.13 -0.62
CA ASP A 13 -9.31 4.37 0.16
C ASP A 13 -8.66 3.33 1.07
N ILE A 14 -7.61 2.70 0.58
CA ILE A 14 -6.88 1.67 1.32
C ILE A 14 -6.22 2.29 2.55
N LEU A 15 -5.57 3.45 2.39
CA LEU A 15 -4.92 4.14 3.49
C LEU A 15 -5.92 4.64 4.53
N GLN A 16 -7.12 5.01 4.10
CA GLN A 16 -8.18 5.42 5.02
C GLN A 16 -8.73 4.25 5.84
N GLN A 17 -8.73 3.05 5.28
CA GLN A 17 -9.23 1.85 5.94
C GLN A 17 -8.24 1.25 6.93
N ASP A 18 -6.96 1.46 6.73
CA ASP A 18 -5.91 0.86 7.55
C ASP A 18 -5.36 1.91 8.53
N PRO A 19 -5.75 1.84 9.82
CA PRO A 19 -5.32 2.84 10.80
C PRO A 19 -3.87 2.68 11.27
N LEU A 20 -3.20 1.60 10.86
CA LEU A 20 -1.84 1.31 11.31
C LEU A 20 -0.77 1.99 10.45
N TYR A 21 -1.14 2.52 9.29
CA TYR A 21 -0.19 3.13 8.37
C TYR A 21 -0.68 4.47 7.88
N GLU A 22 0.26 5.39 7.70
CA GLU A 22 -0.05 6.71 7.20
C GLU A 22 1.12 7.22 6.36
N VAL A 23 0.81 7.90 5.26
CA VAL A 23 1.82 8.58 4.43
C VAL A 23 1.73 10.07 4.73
N VAL A 24 2.86 10.65 5.13
CA VAL A 24 2.93 12.09 5.44
C VAL A 24 3.96 12.76 4.56
N SER A 25 3.74 14.04 4.27
CA SER A 25 4.67 14.87 3.53
C SER A 25 5.50 15.68 4.52
N THR A 26 6.81 15.66 4.35
CA THR A 26 7.75 16.40 5.19
C THR A 26 8.67 17.25 4.32
N ASN A 27 9.55 18.01 4.95
CA ASN A 27 10.57 18.75 4.22
C ASN A 27 11.53 17.85 3.44
N HIS A 28 11.57 16.57 3.79
CA HIS A 28 12.47 15.61 3.15
C HIS A 28 11.75 14.72 2.11
N GLY A 29 10.44 14.92 1.92
CA GLY A 29 9.64 14.15 1.00
C GLY A 29 8.55 13.36 1.71
N TYR A 30 8.04 12.32 1.05
CA TYR A 30 7.00 11.48 1.62
C TYR A 30 7.60 10.42 2.56
N THR A 31 6.90 10.17 3.67
CA THR A 31 7.33 9.21 4.67
C THR A 31 6.16 8.32 5.04
N LEU A 32 6.39 7.01 5.07
CA LEU A 32 5.42 6.02 5.54
C LEU A 32 5.63 5.80 7.02
N LEU A 33 4.57 6.05 7.79
CA LEU A 33 4.55 5.85 9.25
C LEU A 33 3.79 4.60 9.60
N ALA A 34 4.28 3.86 10.58
CA ALA A 34 3.60 2.68 11.11
C ALA A 34 3.31 2.86 12.60
N TRP A 35 2.07 2.58 12.98
CA TRP A 35 1.56 2.79 14.34
C TRP A 35 1.58 1.51 15.14
N ASP A 36 2.05 1.60 16.39
CA ASP A 36 2.03 0.50 17.35
C ASP A 36 0.86 0.73 18.32
N GLU A 37 -0.19 -0.08 18.18
CA GLU A 37 -1.39 0.01 19.02
C GLU A 37 -1.14 -0.31 20.48
N HIS A 38 -0.21 -1.22 20.75
CA HIS A 38 0.11 -1.63 22.12
C HIS A 38 0.84 -0.55 22.88
N ARG A 39 1.73 0.17 22.20
CA ARG A 39 2.52 1.24 22.81
C ARG A 39 1.91 2.63 22.61
N ASN A 40 0.90 2.71 21.76
CA ASN A 40 0.20 3.95 21.42
C ASN A 40 1.17 5.01 20.90
N GLN A 41 2.01 4.61 19.94
CA GLN A 41 3.01 5.49 19.35
C GLN A 41 3.44 4.98 17.95
N TRP A 42 4.02 5.89 17.19
CA TRP A 42 4.67 5.49 15.92
C TRP A 42 5.93 4.71 16.23
N TYR A 43 6.13 3.57 15.54
CA TYR A 43 7.31 2.75 15.76
C TYR A 43 8.23 2.71 14.54
N SER A 44 7.79 3.19 13.40
CA SER A 44 8.58 3.15 12.17
C SER A 44 8.29 4.36 11.31
N ALA A 45 9.32 4.87 10.66
CA ALA A 45 9.22 5.94 9.67
C ALA A 45 10.16 5.58 8.53
N GLU A 46 9.61 5.42 7.32
CA GLU A 46 10.37 5.04 6.14
C GLU A 46 10.27 6.13 5.07
N LEU A 47 11.40 6.66 4.65
CA LEU A 47 11.44 7.66 3.59
C LEU A 47 11.17 6.99 2.24
N LEU A 48 10.21 7.54 1.50
CA LEU A 48 9.83 7.04 0.18
C LEU A 48 10.46 7.96 -0.87
N GLU A 49 11.61 7.55 -1.38
CA GLU A 49 12.43 8.42 -2.23
C GLU A 49 11.88 8.61 -3.64
N THR A 50 11.24 7.60 -4.20
CA THR A 50 10.68 7.63 -5.55
C THR A 50 9.22 7.18 -5.55
N PRO A 51 8.44 7.54 -6.60
CA PRO A 51 7.09 7.00 -6.74
C PRO A 51 7.05 5.47 -6.81
N GLU A 52 8.07 4.86 -7.38
CA GLU A 52 8.19 3.40 -7.46
C GLU A 52 8.39 2.80 -6.07
N ASP A 53 9.22 3.42 -5.24
CA ASP A 53 9.42 3.01 -3.85
C ASP A 53 8.12 3.12 -3.06
N MET A 54 7.38 4.21 -3.26
CA MET A 54 6.07 4.39 -2.63
C MET A 54 5.10 3.30 -3.06
N LEU A 55 5.03 3.01 -4.35
CA LEU A 55 4.15 1.97 -4.87
C LEU A 55 4.48 0.62 -4.25
N ASP A 56 5.74 0.23 -4.23
CA ASP A 56 6.17 -1.04 -3.66
C ASP A 56 5.87 -1.12 -2.16
N ALA A 57 6.13 -0.05 -1.42
CA ALA A 57 5.85 0.00 0.01
C ALA A 57 4.36 -0.13 0.31
N LEU A 58 3.51 0.60 -0.43
CA LEU A 58 2.06 0.56 -0.22
C LEU A 58 1.44 -0.75 -0.67
N LEU A 59 1.99 -1.40 -1.71
CA LEU A 59 1.56 -2.74 -2.09
C LEU A 59 1.87 -3.73 -0.97
N GLY A 60 3.03 -3.61 -0.34
CA GLY A 60 3.39 -4.44 0.80
C GLY A 60 2.44 -4.24 1.99
N VAL A 61 2.11 -3.00 2.31
CA VAL A 61 1.16 -2.65 3.37
C VAL A 61 -0.21 -3.26 3.07
N HIS A 62 -0.69 -3.11 1.84
CA HIS A 62 -2.00 -3.63 1.45
C HIS A 62 -2.04 -5.15 1.48
N SER A 63 -0.98 -5.80 1.00
CA SER A 63 -0.86 -7.25 1.05
C SER A 63 -0.93 -7.77 2.49
N SER A 64 -0.22 -7.12 3.41
CA SER A 64 -0.24 -7.48 4.83
C SER A 64 -1.62 -7.29 5.44
N TYR A 65 -2.29 -6.22 5.10
CA TYR A 65 -3.65 -5.93 5.56
C TYR A 65 -4.62 -7.02 5.10
N LEU A 66 -4.60 -7.37 3.82
CA LEU A 66 -5.48 -8.42 3.27
C LEU A 66 -5.19 -9.77 3.91
N GLU A 67 -3.92 -10.10 4.12
CA GLU A 67 -3.52 -11.33 4.78
C GLU A 67 -4.08 -11.38 6.20
N SER A 68 -3.94 -10.30 6.97
CA SER A 68 -4.44 -10.22 8.34
C SER A 68 -5.96 -10.36 8.40
N GLU A 69 -6.67 -9.77 7.44
CA GLU A 69 -8.13 -9.86 7.38
C GLU A 69 -8.60 -11.30 7.10
N LEU A 70 -7.89 -12.03 6.26
CA LEU A 70 -8.24 -13.40 5.93
C LEU A 70 -7.87 -14.39 7.04
N LEU A 71 -6.72 -14.19 7.67
CA LEU A 71 -6.27 -15.08 8.74
C LEU A 71 -7.05 -14.90 10.03
N GLY A 72 -7.38 -13.65 10.37
CA GLY A 72 -7.98 -13.36 11.67
C GLY A 72 -7.07 -13.82 12.79
N ASP A 73 -7.66 -14.21 13.92
CA ASP A 73 -6.90 -14.69 15.09
C ASP A 73 -6.79 -16.21 15.14
N GLU A 74 -7.49 -16.92 14.25
CA GLU A 74 -7.65 -18.38 14.34
C GLU A 74 -6.80 -19.18 13.35
N ARG A 75 -6.29 -18.53 12.31
CA ARG A 75 -5.57 -19.23 11.24
C ARG A 75 -4.14 -18.77 11.18
N ASP A 76 -3.25 -19.73 10.91
CA ASP A 76 -1.80 -19.46 10.80
C ASP A 76 -1.35 -19.25 9.36
N ASP A 77 -2.04 -19.85 8.39
CA ASP A 77 -1.62 -19.82 6.99
C ASP A 77 -2.78 -19.54 6.04
N LEU A 78 -2.47 -18.86 4.94
CA LEU A 78 -3.39 -18.66 3.83
C LEU A 78 -3.44 -19.92 2.96
N THR A 79 -4.57 -20.12 2.29
CA THR A 79 -4.66 -21.13 1.23
C THR A 79 -3.99 -20.59 -0.03
N GLU A 80 -3.63 -21.49 -0.97
CA GLU A 80 -3.07 -21.09 -2.24
C GLU A 80 -4.00 -20.15 -3.00
N GLN A 81 -5.30 -20.39 -2.94
CA GLN A 81 -6.30 -19.55 -3.60
C GLN A 81 -6.33 -18.15 -2.99
N GLU A 82 -6.21 -18.05 -1.67
CA GLU A 82 -6.19 -16.75 -0.99
C GLU A 82 -4.93 -15.97 -1.32
N GLU A 83 -3.78 -16.64 -1.35
CA GLU A 83 -2.51 -16.00 -1.75
C GLU A 83 -2.60 -15.47 -3.18
N GLU A 84 -3.16 -16.26 -4.08
CA GLU A 84 -3.34 -15.89 -5.47
C GLU A 84 -4.28 -14.69 -5.62
N GLU A 85 -5.34 -14.65 -4.81
CA GLU A 85 -6.29 -13.53 -4.80
C GLU A 85 -5.63 -12.23 -4.34
N ILE A 86 -4.82 -12.29 -3.28
CA ILE A 86 -4.07 -11.14 -2.79
C ILE A 86 -3.10 -10.64 -3.86
N GLU A 87 -2.38 -11.57 -4.48
CA GLU A 87 -1.43 -11.26 -5.55
C GLU A 87 -2.13 -10.60 -6.74
N THR A 88 -3.32 -11.10 -7.10
CA THR A 88 -4.12 -10.53 -8.17
C THR A 88 -4.55 -9.09 -7.85
N ARG A 89 -5.01 -8.85 -6.62
CA ARG A 89 -5.40 -7.50 -6.19
C ARG A 89 -4.23 -6.53 -6.22
N CYS A 90 -3.07 -6.97 -5.75
CA CYS A 90 -1.86 -6.15 -5.78
C CYS A 90 -1.44 -5.84 -7.23
N ARG A 91 -1.56 -6.83 -8.10
CA ARG A 91 -1.25 -6.65 -9.53
C ARG A 91 -2.21 -5.65 -10.18
N GLN A 92 -3.50 -5.70 -9.81
CA GLN A 92 -4.50 -4.76 -10.31
C GLN A 92 -4.21 -3.33 -9.86
N LEU A 93 -3.79 -3.15 -8.61
CA LEU A 93 -3.41 -1.84 -8.09
C LEU A 93 -2.18 -1.29 -8.79
N ARG A 94 -1.18 -2.12 -8.99
CA ARG A 94 0.01 -1.74 -9.74
C ARG A 94 -0.36 -1.32 -11.16
N GLY A 95 -1.22 -2.11 -11.80
CA GLY A 95 -1.72 -1.81 -13.14
C GLY A 95 -2.49 -0.50 -13.19
N LYS A 96 -3.30 -0.22 -12.17
CA LYS A 96 -4.05 1.03 -12.07
C LYS A 96 -3.13 2.24 -12.01
N CYS A 97 -2.05 2.16 -11.26
CA CYS A 97 -1.07 3.24 -11.18
C CYS A 97 -0.34 3.48 -12.51
N LEU A 98 -0.08 2.42 -13.25
CA LEU A 98 0.67 2.49 -14.52
C LEU A 98 -0.22 2.74 -15.73
N SER A 99 -1.42 2.13 -15.74
CA SER A 99 -2.29 2.17 -16.93
C SER A 99 -2.98 3.51 -17.15
N GLU A 100 -3.14 4.33 -16.12
CA GLU A 100 -3.66 5.70 -16.29
C GLU A 100 -2.76 6.48 -17.24
N TYR A 101 -1.46 6.29 -17.12
CA TYR A 101 -0.50 6.91 -18.01
C TYR A 101 -0.66 6.38 -19.44
N GLU A 102 -0.81 5.08 -19.61
CA GLU A 102 -1.00 4.46 -20.93
C GLU A 102 -2.32 4.88 -21.56
N PHE A 103 -3.38 4.95 -20.75
CA PHE A 103 -4.69 5.40 -21.21
C PHE A 103 -4.62 6.83 -21.76
N LEU A 104 -4.01 7.74 -21.02
CA LEU A 104 -3.86 9.14 -21.44
C LEU A 104 -2.95 9.26 -22.67
N LYS A 105 -1.98 8.37 -22.78
CA LYS A 105 -1.07 8.35 -23.92
C LYS A 105 -1.75 7.94 -25.23
N LYS A 106 -2.81 7.13 -25.15
CA LYS A 106 -3.57 6.70 -26.32
C LYS A 106 -4.45 7.79 -26.91
N TYR A 107 -4.79 8.76 -26.12
CA TYR A 107 -5.67 9.86 -26.50
C TYR A 107 -4.96 11.20 -26.42
#